data_7938adcb53479b54f8a1a917fe4ff17a
#
_entry.id   7938adcb53479b54f8a1a917fe4ff17a
#
_cell.length_a   1.000
_cell.length_b   1.000
_cell.length_c   1.000
_cell.angle_alpha   90.00
_cell.angle_beta   90.00
_cell.angle_gamma   90.00
#
_symmetry.space_group_name_H-M   'P 1'
#
loop_
_entity.id
_entity.type
_entity.pdbx_description
1 polymer ?
#
loop_
_entity_poly.entity_id
_entity_poly.type
_entity_poly.pdbx_seq_one_letter_code
_entity_poly.pdbx_strand_id
1 'polypeptide(L)'
;PDDFVKLFVQKSVENGIDIIRIFDALNDTNNLKVAMEATVKAGAIASGTLSYTTSPVHTQKKYVEMVKELKEMGASTICIKDMAGIMGPKEAYDLVSAIKDAAPELPIDLHTHSTTGLAFMTYLKAVEAGVDIIDTAISPFSGGTSQPATETLAYALRQLGYEVDLDDKCTKKMADYFKDGTLMPKSMATDTQCLTYQIPGGMLSNLLSQLKQVNALDRFDEVLVETPKVRKDMGYPPLVTPTSQMVGVQAVRNVLDGQRYKSVSKEIKAYCRGEYGHTPAPIDPEIQ
;
A
#
# COMPACT_ATOMS: atom_id res chain seq x y z
N PRO A 1 17.79 12.90 -5.68
CA PRO A 1 18.63 13.85 -4.95
C PRO A 1 17.81 14.64 -3.93
N ASP A 2 18.35 14.90 -2.75
CA ASP A 2 17.66 15.52 -1.62
C ASP A 2 17.20 16.94 -1.92
N ASP A 3 17.97 17.69 -2.69
CA ASP A 3 17.63 19.05 -3.14
C ASP A 3 16.39 19.05 -4.04
N PHE A 4 16.24 18.05 -4.90
CA PHE A 4 15.04 17.88 -5.71
C PHE A 4 13.81 17.55 -4.85
N VAL A 5 13.93 16.66 -3.87
CA VAL A 5 12.83 16.32 -2.95
C VAL A 5 12.38 17.57 -2.19
N LYS A 6 13.33 18.34 -1.64
CA LYS A 6 13.03 19.60 -0.94
C LYS A 6 12.31 20.61 -1.83
N LEU A 7 12.80 20.79 -3.05
CA LEU A 7 12.16 21.69 -4.03
C LEU A 7 10.75 21.21 -4.42
N PHE A 8 10.58 19.90 -4.66
CA PHE A 8 9.30 19.32 -5.01
C PHE A 8 8.26 19.54 -3.91
N VAL A 9 8.62 19.24 -2.66
CA VAL A 9 7.76 19.44 -1.50
C VAL A 9 7.37 20.91 -1.35
N GLN A 10 8.37 21.80 -1.39
CA GLN A 10 8.13 23.25 -1.30
C GLN A 10 7.16 23.72 -2.37
N LYS A 11 7.38 23.34 -3.63
CA LYS A 11 6.50 23.73 -4.75
C LYS A 11 5.10 23.12 -4.66
N SER A 12 4.97 21.91 -4.14
CA SER A 12 3.67 21.29 -3.89
C SER A 12 2.85 22.11 -2.89
N VAL A 13 3.46 22.48 -1.77
CA VAL A 13 2.80 23.31 -0.73
C VAL A 13 2.49 24.71 -1.24
N GLU A 14 3.42 25.38 -1.94
CA GLU A 14 3.18 26.70 -2.56
C GLU A 14 2.01 26.68 -3.57
N ASN A 15 1.72 25.52 -4.17
CA ASN A 15 0.61 25.34 -5.11
C ASN A 15 -0.66 24.74 -4.46
N GLY A 16 -0.76 24.73 -3.12
CA GLY A 16 -1.98 24.42 -2.40
C GLY A 16 -2.13 22.98 -1.93
N ILE A 17 -1.05 22.21 -1.83
CA ILE A 17 -1.07 20.91 -1.19
C ILE A 17 -0.90 21.10 0.32
N ASP A 18 -1.89 20.66 1.10
CA ASP A 18 -1.93 20.80 2.56
C ASP A 18 -1.35 19.58 3.28
N ILE A 19 -1.53 18.38 2.72
CA ILE A 19 -1.10 17.10 3.31
C ILE A 19 -0.21 16.37 2.33
N ILE A 20 0.98 15.98 2.76
CA ILE A 20 1.88 15.13 1.97
C ILE A 20 2.00 13.78 2.66
N ARG A 21 1.52 12.73 1.98
CA ARG A 21 1.66 11.34 2.40
C ARG A 21 3.01 10.80 1.94
N ILE A 22 3.83 10.38 2.90
CA ILE A 22 5.24 10.03 2.68
C ILE A 22 5.44 8.57 3.06
N PHE A 23 5.84 7.74 2.10
CA PHE A 23 6.09 6.32 2.35
C PHE A 23 7.32 5.82 1.60
N ASP A 24 7.86 4.73 2.08
CA ASP A 24 8.93 3.98 1.42
C ASP A 24 8.50 2.54 1.14
N ALA A 25 8.90 2.00 -0.01
CA ALA A 25 8.51 0.66 -0.43
C ALA A 25 9.15 -0.46 0.42
N LEU A 26 10.19 -0.16 1.20
CA LEU A 26 10.87 -1.09 2.09
C LEU A 26 10.52 -0.86 3.57
N ASN A 27 9.75 0.20 3.86
CA ASN A 27 9.58 0.73 5.22
C ASN A 27 10.92 1.13 5.87
N ASP A 28 11.91 1.56 5.05
CA ASP A 28 13.15 2.13 5.57
C ASP A 28 12.93 3.61 5.92
N THR A 29 12.84 3.91 7.20
CA THR A 29 12.61 5.26 7.71
C THR A 29 13.72 6.25 7.32
N ASN A 30 14.94 5.77 7.03
CA ASN A 30 16.01 6.63 6.54
C ASN A 30 15.69 7.27 5.19
N ASN A 31 14.96 6.56 4.33
CA ASN A 31 14.51 7.10 3.04
C ASN A 31 13.44 8.19 3.17
N LEU A 32 12.77 8.27 4.32
CA LEU A 32 11.68 9.22 4.57
C LEU A 32 12.17 10.57 5.10
N LYS A 33 13.34 10.62 5.76
CA LYS A 33 13.84 11.78 6.52
C LYS A 33 13.76 13.08 5.74
N VAL A 34 14.31 13.13 4.54
CA VAL A 34 14.40 14.38 3.76
C VAL A 34 13.01 14.88 3.36
N ALA A 35 12.10 13.99 2.98
CA ALA A 35 10.74 14.36 2.62
C ALA A 35 9.93 14.80 3.84
N MET A 36 10.08 14.12 4.98
CA MET A 36 9.45 14.50 6.26
C MET A 36 9.90 15.89 6.70
N GLU A 37 11.21 16.11 6.80
CA GLU A 37 11.78 17.40 7.18
C GLU A 37 11.34 18.54 6.25
N ALA A 38 11.34 18.29 4.93
CA ALA A 38 10.93 19.29 3.95
C ALA A 38 9.45 19.65 4.10
N THR A 39 8.58 18.65 4.36
CA THR A 39 7.14 18.85 4.55
C THR A 39 6.85 19.66 5.81
N VAL A 40 7.46 19.29 6.94
CA VAL A 40 7.33 20.03 8.21
C VAL A 40 7.82 21.46 8.04
N LYS A 41 8.99 21.65 7.40
CA LYS A 41 9.56 22.98 7.16
C LYS A 41 8.69 23.85 6.24
N ALA A 42 8.01 23.26 5.28
CA ALA A 42 7.08 23.96 4.39
C ALA A 42 5.75 24.32 5.07
N GLY A 43 5.50 23.85 6.31
CA GLY A 43 4.29 24.12 7.08
C GLY A 43 3.08 23.24 6.67
N ALA A 44 3.31 22.17 5.91
CA ALA A 44 2.27 21.21 5.54
C ALA A 44 2.18 20.04 6.55
N ILE A 45 1.08 19.32 6.51
CA ILE A 45 0.87 18.11 7.32
C ILE A 45 1.71 16.97 6.74
N ALA A 46 2.66 16.48 7.53
CA ALA A 46 3.46 15.31 7.17
C ALA A 46 2.73 14.03 7.61
N SER A 47 2.18 13.30 6.65
CA SER A 47 1.54 12.00 6.88
C SER A 47 2.57 10.88 6.72
N GLY A 48 3.14 10.42 7.84
CA GLY A 48 4.09 9.33 7.88
C GLY A 48 3.38 7.99 7.64
N THR A 49 3.86 7.19 6.69
CA THR A 49 3.09 6.06 6.19
C THR A 49 3.80 4.73 6.36
N LEU A 50 3.07 3.75 6.87
CA LEU A 50 3.47 2.34 6.95
C LEU A 50 3.00 1.62 5.70
N SER A 51 3.90 1.05 4.90
CA SER A 51 3.52 0.12 3.83
C SER A 51 3.17 -1.24 4.45
N TYR A 52 1.87 -1.47 4.67
CA TYR A 52 1.41 -2.69 5.32
C TYR A 52 1.62 -3.92 4.44
N THR A 53 2.15 -4.96 5.05
CA THR A 53 2.28 -6.29 4.45
C THR A 53 2.43 -7.33 5.56
N THR A 54 2.32 -8.61 5.21
CA THR A 54 2.51 -9.73 6.12
C THR A 54 3.74 -10.53 5.73
N SER A 55 4.57 -10.86 6.71
CA SER A 55 5.71 -11.77 6.58
C SER A 55 6.25 -12.09 7.98
N PRO A 56 7.20 -13.05 8.12
CA PRO A 56 7.81 -13.33 9.43
C PRO A 56 8.49 -12.13 10.09
N VAL A 57 8.86 -11.09 9.31
CA VAL A 57 9.57 -9.91 9.81
C VAL A 57 8.69 -8.67 9.96
N HIS A 58 7.50 -8.64 9.36
CA HIS A 58 6.54 -7.55 9.48
C HIS A 58 5.59 -7.84 10.64
N THR A 59 6.03 -7.53 11.85
CA THR A 59 5.27 -7.73 13.08
C THR A 59 4.60 -6.44 13.53
N GLN A 60 3.54 -6.54 14.32
CA GLN A 60 2.89 -5.39 14.95
C GLN A 60 3.92 -4.53 15.72
N LYS A 61 4.83 -5.16 16.46
CA LYS A 61 5.89 -4.47 17.20
C LYS A 61 6.75 -3.60 16.27
N LYS A 62 7.17 -4.14 15.12
CA LYS A 62 7.98 -3.41 14.15
C LYS A 62 7.22 -2.19 13.59
N TYR A 63 5.93 -2.32 13.31
CA TYR A 63 5.12 -1.20 12.86
C TYR A 63 4.99 -0.12 13.94
N VAL A 64 4.78 -0.49 15.21
CA VAL A 64 4.73 0.46 16.32
C VAL A 64 6.08 1.16 16.52
N GLU A 65 7.21 0.45 16.37
CA GLU A 65 8.55 1.06 16.39
C GLU A 65 8.70 2.10 15.27
N MET A 66 8.30 1.77 14.07
CA MET A 66 8.32 2.69 12.93
C MET A 66 7.44 3.94 13.17
N VAL A 67 6.26 3.78 13.79
CA VAL A 67 5.42 4.93 14.17
C VAL A 67 6.15 5.89 15.11
N LYS A 68 6.88 5.37 16.08
CA LYS A 68 7.68 6.21 17.00
C LYS A 68 8.76 6.97 16.26
N GLU A 69 9.47 6.32 15.33
CA GLU A 69 10.48 6.99 14.50
C GLU A 69 9.85 8.09 13.62
N LEU A 70 8.70 7.82 12.99
CA LEU A 70 7.97 8.82 12.20
C LEU A 70 7.51 10.00 13.03
N LYS A 71 7.04 9.75 14.26
CA LYS A 71 6.71 10.82 15.22
C LYS A 71 7.91 11.69 15.55
N GLU A 72 9.08 11.10 15.82
CA GLU A 72 10.33 11.83 16.06
C GLU A 72 10.77 12.66 14.84
N MET A 73 10.44 12.23 13.62
CA MET A 73 10.66 12.98 12.38
C MET A 73 9.64 14.10 12.15
N GLY A 74 8.65 14.27 13.04
CA GLY A 74 7.64 15.31 12.96
C GLY A 74 6.38 14.93 12.20
N ALA A 75 6.06 13.62 12.09
CA ALA A 75 4.77 13.21 11.55
C ALA A 75 3.62 13.83 12.33
N SER A 76 2.67 14.41 11.61
CA SER A 76 1.44 14.99 12.17
C SER A 76 0.26 14.01 12.09
N THR A 77 0.35 13.00 11.22
CA THR A 77 -0.58 11.88 11.10
C THR A 77 0.17 10.61 10.72
N ILE A 78 -0.42 9.46 11.02
CA ILE A 78 0.10 8.15 10.59
C ILE A 78 -0.88 7.53 9.60
N CYS A 79 -0.40 7.10 8.45
CA CYS A 79 -1.19 6.33 7.49
C CYS A 79 -0.76 4.86 7.50
N ILE A 80 -1.72 3.96 7.67
CA ILE A 80 -1.54 2.52 7.45
C ILE A 80 -1.99 2.23 6.02
N LYS A 81 -1.05 1.89 5.13
CA LYS A 81 -1.32 1.71 3.70
C LYS A 81 -1.30 0.24 3.31
N ASP A 82 -2.49 -0.35 3.21
CA ASP A 82 -2.70 -1.72 2.72
C ASP A 82 -3.06 -1.71 1.23
N MET A 83 -2.04 -1.59 0.39
CA MET A 83 -2.21 -1.53 -1.07
C MET A 83 -2.65 -2.87 -1.67
N ALA A 84 -2.35 -3.98 -1.02
CA ALA A 84 -2.75 -5.30 -1.47
C ALA A 84 -4.18 -5.68 -1.05
N GLY A 85 -4.77 -4.98 -0.09
CA GLY A 85 -6.07 -5.28 0.49
C GLY A 85 -6.07 -6.60 1.27
N ILE A 86 -4.96 -6.93 1.95
CA ILE A 86 -4.74 -8.19 2.67
C ILE A 86 -4.89 -8.07 4.17
N MET A 87 -5.03 -6.85 4.69
CA MET A 87 -5.24 -6.64 6.12
C MET A 87 -6.60 -7.20 6.54
N GLY A 88 -6.58 -8.19 7.43
CA GLY A 88 -7.79 -8.74 8.01
C GLY A 88 -8.38 -7.85 9.08
N PRO A 89 -9.66 -8.06 9.45
CA PRO A 89 -10.33 -7.23 10.45
C PRO A 89 -9.68 -7.30 11.84
N LYS A 90 -9.16 -8.47 12.24
CA LYS A 90 -8.46 -8.62 13.53
C LYS A 90 -7.13 -7.86 13.53
N GLU A 91 -6.36 -7.98 12.47
CA GLU A 91 -5.08 -7.29 12.30
C GLU A 91 -5.27 -5.77 12.30
N ALA A 92 -6.33 -5.27 11.69
CA ALA A 92 -6.67 -3.86 11.71
C ALA A 92 -6.97 -3.35 13.11
N TYR A 93 -7.82 -4.08 13.85
CA TYR A 93 -8.14 -3.74 15.24
C TYR A 93 -6.89 -3.72 16.12
N ASP A 94 -6.09 -4.80 16.07
CA ASP A 94 -4.92 -4.95 16.92
C ASP A 94 -3.85 -3.87 16.61
N LEU A 95 -3.58 -3.61 15.33
CA LEU A 95 -2.56 -2.64 14.92
C LEU A 95 -2.99 -1.21 15.25
N VAL A 96 -4.23 -0.82 14.94
CA VAL A 96 -4.75 0.52 15.26
C VAL A 96 -4.72 0.74 16.76
N SER A 97 -5.19 -0.23 17.58
CA SER A 97 -5.15 -0.13 19.03
C SER A 97 -3.71 0.04 19.55
N ALA A 98 -2.77 -0.76 19.05
CA ALA A 98 -1.37 -0.67 19.48
C ALA A 98 -0.70 0.66 19.08
N ILE A 99 -1.06 1.25 17.94
CA ILE A 99 -0.58 2.58 17.54
C ILE A 99 -1.21 3.66 18.43
N LYS A 100 -2.52 3.58 18.72
CA LYS A 100 -3.19 4.51 19.64
C LYS A 100 -2.58 4.48 21.03
N ASP A 101 -2.21 3.31 21.54
CA ASP A 101 -1.53 3.16 22.83
C ASP A 101 -0.13 3.80 22.81
N ALA A 102 0.59 3.68 21.69
CA ALA A 102 1.97 4.16 21.55
C ALA A 102 2.08 5.66 21.22
N ALA A 103 1.10 6.21 20.50
CA ALA A 103 1.08 7.60 20.03
C ALA A 103 -0.38 8.12 19.98
N PRO A 104 -1.05 8.28 21.15
CA PRO A 104 -2.47 8.62 21.22
C PRO A 104 -2.82 9.98 20.62
N GLU A 105 -1.85 10.88 20.53
CA GLU A 105 -2.02 12.22 19.97
C GLU A 105 -1.99 12.26 18.43
N LEU A 106 -1.51 11.20 17.77
CA LEU A 106 -1.44 11.19 16.30
C LEU A 106 -2.73 10.62 15.70
N PRO A 107 -3.41 11.36 14.83
CA PRO A 107 -4.48 10.82 14.03
C PRO A 107 -3.98 9.66 13.16
N ILE A 108 -4.75 8.59 13.09
CA ILE A 108 -4.48 7.42 12.26
C ILE A 108 -5.41 7.45 11.05
N ASP A 109 -4.83 7.32 9.87
CA ASP A 109 -5.49 7.14 8.59
C ASP A 109 -5.31 5.69 8.12
N LEU A 110 -6.39 5.01 7.78
CA LEU A 110 -6.33 3.68 7.19
C LEU A 110 -6.72 3.73 5.71
N HIS A 111 -5.78 3.29 4.88
CA HIS A 111 -5.94 3.13 3.45
C HIS A 111 -5.85 1.64 3.08
N THR A 112 -6.96 1.02 2.71
CA THR A 112 -6.97 -0.37 2.22
C THR A 112 -7.72 -0.51 0.91
N HIS A 113 -7.21 -1.35 0.02
CA HIS A 113 -7.84 -1.68 -1.24
C HIS A 113 -8.89 -2.80 -1.08
N SER A 114 -9.91 -2.79 -1.93
CA SER A 114 -10.99 -3.78 -1.91
C SER A 114 -10.67 -5.06 -2.68
N THR A 115 -9.42 -5.25 -3.09
CA THR A 115 -9.01 -6.35 -3.99
C THR A 115 -9.46 -7.72 -3.49
N THR A 116 -9.31 -7.99 -2.20
CA THR A 116 -9.67 -9.29 -1.58
C THR A 116 -11.12 -9.34 -1.08
N GLY A 117 -11.83 -8.23 -1.10
CA GLY A 117 -13.17 -8.09 -0.51
C GLY A 117 -13.20 -7.86 1.01
N LEU A 118 -12.05 -7.84 1.70
CA LEU A 118 -11.97 -7.66 3.16
C LEU A 118 -12.21 -6.22 3.62
N ALA A 119 -11.97 -5.23 2.78
CA ALA A 119 -11.81 -3.83 3.16
C ALA A 119 -12.94 -3.25 4.02
N PHE A 120 -14.22 -3.60 3.76
CA PHE A 120 -15.33 -3.12 4.57
C PHE A 120 -15.26 -3.63 6.02
N MET A 121 -14.93 -4.91 6.21
CA MET A 121 -14.79 -5.50 7.55
C MET A 121 -13.56 -4.96 8.26
N THR A 122 -12.47 -4.75 7.50
CA THR A 122 -11.22 -4.16 7.98
C THR A 122 -11.44 -2.75 8.48
N TYR A 123 -12.13 -1.90 7.71
CA TYR A 123 -12.46 -0.54 8.13
C TYR A 123 -13.37 -0.50 9.36
N LEU A 124 -14.39 -1.36 9.41
CA LEU A 124 -15.27 -1.43 10.58
C LEU A 124 -14.47 -1.71 11.86
N LYS A 125 -13.57 -2.71 11.81
CA LYS A 125 -12.74 -3.05 12.97
C LYS A 125 -11.69 -2.00 13.31
N ALA A 126 -11.17 -1.28 12.32
CA ALA A 126 -10.30 -0.15 12.56
C ALA A 126 -11.03 1.02 13.23
N VAL A 127 -12.29 1.30 12.82
CA VAL A 127 -13.15 2.32 13.46
C VAL A 127 -13.45 1.95 14.91
N GLU A 128 -13.79 0.69 15.18
CA GLU A 128 -13.98 0.21 16.55
C GLU A 128 -12.71 0.34 17.41
N ALA A 129 -11.52 0.26 16.81
CA ALA A 129 -10.22 0.44 17.47
C ALA A 129 -9.80 1.93 17.61
N GLY A 130 -10.58 2.87 17.04
CA GLY A 130 -10.34 4.30 17.15
C GLY A 130 -9.52 4.92 16.01
N VAL A 131 -9.57 4.36 14.80
CA VAL A 131 -9.01 5.05 13.62
C VAL A 131 -9.78 6.36 13.38
N ASP A 132 -9.06 7.41 13.00
CA ASP A 132 -9.64 8.76 12.84
C ASP A 132 -10.08 9.02 11.40
N ILE A 133 -9.36 8.46 10.42
CA ILE A 133 -9.56 8.71 8.99
C ILE A 133 -9.58 7.36 8.25
N ILE A 134 -10.48 7.23 7.28
CA ILE A 134 -10.51 6.10 6.35
C ILE A 134 -10.57 6.60 4.92
N ASP A 135 -9.70 6.08 4.07
CA ASP A 135 -9.68 6.41 2.64
C ASP A 135 -10.78 5.64 1.89
N THR A 136 -11.58 6.35 1.12
CA THR A 136 -12.70 5.78 0.37
C THR A 136 -12.69 6.29 -1.07
N ALA A 137 -13.49 5.66 -1.94
CA ALA A 137 -13.73 6.14 -3.30
C ALA A 137 -15.23 6.33 -3.55
N ILE A 138 -15.63 7.36 -4.28
CA ILE A 138 -17.04 7.49 -4.69
C ILE A 138 -17.46 6.27 -5.51
N SER A 139 -18.74 5.88 -5.38
CA SER A 139 -19.23 4.57 -5.86
C SER A 139 -18.84 4.18 -7.30
N PRO A 140 -18.80 5.07 -8.31
CA PRO A 140 -18.38 4.70 -9.67
C PRO A 140 -16.92 4.25 -9.79
N PHE A 141 -16.06 4.65 -8.83
CA PHE A 141 -14.62 4.31 -8.82
C PHE A 141 -14.23 3.37 -7.69
N SER A 142 -15.20 2.87 -6.93
CA SER A 142 -14.97 2.02 -5.77
C SER A 142 -14.86 0.53 -6.13
N GLY A 143 -14.33 -0.24 -5.20
CA GLY A 143 -14.26 -1.71 -5.32
C GLY A 143 -13.05 -2.24 -6.08
N GLY A 144 -12.91 -3.55 -6.13
CA GLY A 144 -11.78 -4.21 -6.78
C GLY A 144 -10.42 -3.67 -6.30
N THR A 145 -9.61 -3.18 -7.23
CA THR A 145 -8.30 -2.59 -6.93
C THR A 145 -8.35 -1.15 -6.40
N SER A 146 -9.55 -0.59 -6.18
CA SER A 146 -9.77 0.69 -5.52
C SER A 146 -10.21 0.48 -4.05
N GLN A 147 -10.62 1.56 -3.39
CA GLN A 147 -11.11 1.56 -2.02
C GLN A 147 -12.61 1.21 -1.96
N PRO A 148 -13.16 0.93 -0.76
CA PRO A 148 -14.59 0.82 -0.54
C PRO A 148 -15.37 2.08 -0.91
N ALA A 149 -16.64 1.90 -1.29
CA ALA A 149 -17.52 3.01 -1.64
C ALA A 149 -17.76 3.94 -0.45
N THR A 150 -17.53 5.23 -0.66
CA THR A 150 -17.76 6.31 0.32
C THR A 150 -19.18 6.28 0.85
N GLU A 151 -20.16 6.23 -0.05
CA GLU A 151 -21.60 6.28 0.29
C GLU A 151 -22.01 5.08 1.15
N THR A 152 -21.50 3.89 0.82
CA THR A 152 -21.78 2.66 1.57
C THR A 152 -21.22 2.72 2.98
N LEU A 153 -19.95 3.14 3.13
CA LEU A 153 -19.31 3.26 4.44
C LEU A 153 -19.96 4.35 5.30
N ALA A 154 -20.23 5.54 4.72
CA ALA A 154 -20.90 6.60 5.42
C ALA A 154 -22.27 6.15 5.96
N TYR A 155 -23.06 5.47 5.13
CA TYR A 155 -24.35 4.91 5.56
C TYR A 155 -24.19 3.90 6.70
N ALA A 156 -23.28 2.92 6.54
CA ALA A 156 -23.08 1.85 7.51
C ALA A 156 -22.58 2.41 8.87
N LEU A 157 -21.63 3.32 8.86
CA LEU A 157 -21.08 3.92 10.07
C LEU A 157 -22.13 4.76 10.83
N ARG A 158 -22.97 5.52 10.11
CA ARG A 158 -24.09 6.25 10.74
C ARG A 158 -25.13 5.30 11.38
N GLN A 159 -25.43 4.16 10.73
CA GLN A 159 -26.30 3.12 11.30
C GLN A 159 -25.74 2.52 12.60
N LEU A 160 -24.41 2.50 12.73
CA LEU A 160 -23.71 2.03 13.93
C LEU A 160 -23.52 3.12 14.98
N GLY A 161 -24.03 4.34 14.74
CA GLY A 161 -24.00 5.45 15.70
C GLY A 161 -22.75 6.32 15.62
N TYR A 162 -21.90 6.17 14.62
CA TYR A 162 -20.76 7.06 14.40
C TYR A 162 -21.18 8.35 13.69
N GLU A 163 -20.56 9.46 14.07
CA GLU A 163 -20.71 10.71 13.34
C GLU A 163 -19.90 10.65 12.05
N VAL A 164 -20.53 10.97 10.92
CA VAL A 164 -19.90 11.08 9.61
C VAL A 164 -20.35 12.39 8.98
N ASP A 165 -19.45 13.38 8.98
CA ASP A 165 -19.69 14.69 8.39
C ASP A 165 -19.45 14.61 6.88
N LEU A 166 -20.44 14.15 6.14
CA LEU A 166 -20.44 14.04 4.69
C LEU A 166 -21.78 14.50 4.13
N ASP A 167 -21.74 15.40 3.13
CA ASP A 167 -22.93 15.81 2.40
C ASP A 167 -23.31 14.76 1.34
N ASP A 168 -24.29 13.93 1.67
CA ASP A 168 -24.79 12.87 0.78
C ASP A 168 -25.31 13.40 -0.56
N LYS A 169 -25.83 14.65 -0.60
CA LYS A 169 -26.32 15.27 -1.85
C LYS A 169 -25.14 15.63 -2.77
N CYS A 170 -24.07 16.16 -2.20
CA CYS A 170 -22.85 16.46 -2.96
C CYS A 170 -22.19 15.16 -3.44
N THR A 171 -22.05 14.17 -2.58
CA THR A 171 -21.48 12.87 -2.93
C THR A 171 -22.29 12.19 -4.04
N LYS A 172 -23.64 12.21 -3.93
CA LYS A 172 -24.50 11.68 -4.98
C LYS A 172 -24.31 12.41 -6.32
N LYS A 173 -24.25 13.75 -6.32
CA LYS A 173 -24.02 14.52 -7.55
C LYS A 173 -22.69 14.14 -8.22
N MET A 174 -21.63 13.99 -7.44
CA MET A 174 -20.33 13.52 -7.95
C MET A 174 -20.44 12.11 -8.53
N ALA A 175 -21.09 11.17 -7.81
CA ALA A 175 -21.28 9.83 -8.31
C ALA A 175 -22.11 9.79 -9.61
N ASP A 176 -23.20 10.56 -9.68
CA ASP A 176 -24.05 10.65 -10.88
C ASP A 176 -23.29 11.23 -12.07
N TYR A 177 -22.44 12.24 -11.85
CA TYR A 177 -21.60 12.82 -12.92
C TYR A 177 -20.65 11.79 -13.57
N PHE A 178 -20.11 10.87 -12.78
CA PHE A 178 -19.16 9.88 -13.28
C PHE A 178 -19.81 8.55 -13.73
N LYS A 179 -21.11 8.33 -13.48
CA LYS A 179 -21.83 7.11 -13.92
C LYS A 179 -21.94 6.97 -15.43
N ASP A 180 -22.04 8.07 -16.17
CA ASP A 180 -22.17 8.08 -17.64
C ASP A 180 -20.87 7.76 -18.37
N GLY A 181 -19.81 7.46 -17.62
CA GLY A 181 -18.49 7.20 -18.18
C GLY A 181 -18.24 5.72 -18.44
N THR A 182 -17.79 5.43 -19.62
CA THR A 182 -17.08 4.26 -20.14
C THR A 182 -15.91 3.75 -19.25
N LEU A 183 -15.86 4.11 -17.99
CA LEU A 183 -14.74 3.92 -17.07
C LEU A 183 -14.93 2.72 -16.10
N MET A 184 -15.77 1.74 -16.46
CA MET A 184 -15.84 0.48 -15.70
C MET A 184 -14.61 -0.38 -16.02
N PRO A 185 -13.53 -0.31 -15.23
CA PRO A 185 -12.36 -1.17 -15.46
C PRO A 185 -12.73 -2.62 -15.16
N LYS A 186 -12.21 -3.54 -15.96
CA LYS A 186 -12.30 -4.99 -15.70
C LYS A 186 -11.68 -5.42 -14.36
N SER A 187 -10.96 -4.51 -13.71
CA SER A 187 -10.27 -4.71 -12.42
C SER A 187 -11.16 -4.58 -11.17
N MET A 188 -12.48 -4.42 -11.34
CA MET A 188 -13.40 -4.22 -10.20
C MET A 188 -13.93 -5.54 -9.60
N ALA A 189 -13.55 -6.69 -10.14
CA ALA A 189 -13.90 -7.98 -9.52
C ALA A 189 -13.02 -8.24 -8.30
N THR A 190 -13.62 -8.86 -7.26
CA THR A 190 -12.86 -9.35 -6.09
C THR A 190 -11.93 -10.48 -6.52
N ASP A 191 -10.65 -10.37 -6.13
CA ASP A 191 -9.63 -11.39 -6.38
C ASP A 191 -9.08 -11.94 -5.06
N THR A 192 -9.52 -13.14 -4.69
CA THR A 192 -9.10 -13.80 -3.46
C THR A 192 -7.72 -14.46 -3.55
N GLN A 193 -7.11 -14.56 -4.74
CA GLN A 193 -5.75 -15.08 -4.90
C GLN A 193 -4.72 -14.20 -4.19
N CYS A 194 -5.02 -12.91 -4.03
CA CYS A 194 -4.21 -11.99 -3.25
C CYS A 194 -4.00 -12.45 -1.80
N LEU A 195 -4.97 -13.13 -1.19
CA LEU A 195 -4.85 -13.67 0.18
C LEU A 195 -3.86 -14.83 0.26
N THR A 196 -3.79 -15.67 -0.78
CA THR A 196 -2.90 -16.84 -0.83
C THR A 196 -1.47 -16.45 -1.19
N TYR A 197 -1.30 -15.67 -2.24
CA TYR A 197 0.02 -15.32 -2.78
C TYR A 197 0.53 -13.94 -2.32
N GLN A 198 -0.31 -13.17 -1.63
CA GLN A 198 -0.03 -11.79 -1.17
C GLN A 198 0.36 -10.84 -2.31
N ILE A 199 -0.16 -11.10 -3.51
CA ILE A 199 0.14 -10.35 -4.73
C ILE A 199 -0.95 -9.29 -4.94
N PRO A 200 -0.63 -7.99 -4.97
CA PRO A 200 -1.60 -6.92 -5.26
C PRO A 200 -2.26 -7.09 -6.62
N GLY A 201 -3.55 -6.76 -6.73
CA GLY A 201 -4.31 -6.93 -7.97
C GLY A 201 -3.71 -6.21 -9.19
N GLY A 202 -3.10 -5.04 -9.01
CA GLY A 202 -2.36 -4.36 -10.07
C GLY A 202 -1.12 -5.14 -10.55
N MET A 203 -0.47 -5.88 -9.65
CA MET A 203 0.64 -6.76 -10.00
C MET A 203 0.16 -7.97 -10.80
N LEU A 204 -0.94 -8.61 -10.40
CA LEU A 204 -1.54 -9.74 -11.14
C LEU A 204 -1.85 -9.37 -12.59
N SER A 205 -2.46 -8.20 -12.81
CA SER A 205 -2.75 -7.69 -14.15
C SER A 205 -1.47 -7.51 -14.98
N ASN A 206 -0.39 -7.05 -14.37
CA ASN A 206 0.90 -6.90 -15.04
C ASN A 206 1.53 -8.25 -15.38
N LEU A 207 1.48 -9.23 -14.47
CA LEU A 207 2.00 -10.58 -14.73
C LEU A 207 1.27 -11.26 -15.90
N LEU A 208 -0.08 -11.18 -15.90
CA LEU A 208 -0.89 -11.69 -17.01
C LEU A 208 -0.54 -11.02 -18.34
N SER A 209 -0.35 -9.70 -18.34
CA SER A 209 0.02 -8.96 -19.53
C SER A 209 1.40 -9.37 -20.07
N GLN A 210 2.39 -9.55 -19.20
CA GLN A 210 3.74 -10.00 -19.58
C GLN A 210 3.72 -11.41 -20.16
N LEU A 211 3.03 -12.36 -19.52
CA LEU A 211 2.91 -13.73 -20.02
C LEU A 211 2.16 -13.80 -21.35
N LYS A 212 1.14 -12.96 -21.53
CA LYS A 212 0.42 -12.85 -22.80
C LYS A 212 1.32 -12.37 -23.94
N GLN A 213 2.20 -11.41 -23.70
CA GLN A 213 3.14 -10.88 -24.71
C GLN A 213 4.11 -11.95 -25.23
N VAL A 214 4.44 -12.96 -24.42
CA VAL A 214 5.34 -14.05 -24.77
C VAL A 214 4.62 -15.38 -25.06
N ASN A 215 3.28 -15.35 -25.18
CA ASN A 215 2.42 -16.52 -25.40
C ASN A 215 2.61 -17.65 -24.36
N ALA A 216 2.79 -17.30 -23.09
CA ALA A 216 3.02 -18.24 -21.98
C ALA A 216 1.99 -18.09 -20.85
N LEU A 217 0.72 -17.81 -21.20
CA LEU A 217 -0.37 -17.67 -20.22
C LEU A 217 -0.64 -18.97 -19.45
N ASP A 218 -0.39 -20.10 -20.05
CA ASP A 218 -0.48 -21.44 -19.45
C ASP A 218 0.47 -21.65 -18.27
N ARG A 219 1.51 -20.82 -18.16
CA ARG A 219 2.46 -20.87 -17.07
C ARG A 219 2.14 -19.91 -15.91
N PHE A 220 0.96 -19.30 -15.92
CA PHE A 220 0.59 -18.30 -14.93
C PHE A 220 0.60 -18.86 -13.49
N ASP A 221 0.09 -20.06 -13.28
CA ASP A 221 0.06 -20.71 -11.96
C ASP A 221 1.47 -20.96 -11.40
N GLU A 222 2.43 -21.30 -12.28
CA GLU A 222 3.83 -21.45 -11.89
C GLU A 222 4.43 -20.11 -11.41
N VAL A 223 4.08 -19.01 -12.09
CA VAL A 223 4.52 -17.65 -11.68
C VAL A 223 3.93 -17.25 -10.35
N LEU A 224 2.65 -17.58 -10.08
CA LEU A 224 2.03 -17.34 -8.79
C LEU A 224 2.75 -18.06 -7.64
N VAL A 225 3.14 -19.31 -7.85
CA VAL A 225 3.89 -20.11 -6.87
C VAL A 225 5.33 -19.61 -6.70
N GLU A 226 5.96 -19.09 -7.77
CA GLU A 226 7.33 -18.58 -7.72
C GLU A 226 7.43 -17.19 -7.06
N THR A 227 6.40 -16.37 -7.18
CA THR A 227 6.39 -14.99 -6.67
C THR A 227 6.69 -14.88 -5.17
N PRO A 228 6.06 -15.66 -4.27
CA PRO A 228 6.39 -15.65 -2.84
C PRO A 228 7.83 -16.07 -2.52
N LYS A 229 8.40 -16.97 -3.34
CA LYS A 229 9.79 -17.42 -3.17
C LYS A 229 10.76 -16.29 -3.52
N VAL A 230 10.57 -15.65 -4.67
CA VAL A 230 11.37 -14.48 -5.07
C VAL A 230 11.26 -13.37 -4.01
N ARG A 231 10.04 -13.10 -3.52
CA ARG A 231 9.84 -12.13 -2.43
C ARG A 231 10.63 -12.47 -1.18
N LYS A 232 10.63 -13.74 -0.77
CA LYS A 232 11.42 -14.22 0.36
C LYS A 232 12.91 -13.98 0.13
N ASP A 233 13.42 -14.40 -1.02
CA ASP A 233 14.85 -14.29 -1.36
C ASP A 233 15.32 -12.83 -1.43
N MET A 234 14.43 -11.91 -1.78
CA MET A 234 14.68 -10.45 -1.75
C MET A 234 14.54 -9.82 -0.35
N GLY A 235 14.42 -10.60 0.72
CA GLY A 235 14.31 -10.10 2.09
C GLY A 235 12.93 -9.55 2.45
N TYR A 236 11.89 -10.13 1.88
CA TYR A 236 10.47 -9.82 2.17
C TYR A 236 10.06 -8.36 1.94
N PRO A 237 10.39 -7.71 0.81
CA PRO A 237 9.88 -6.37 0.57
C PRO A 237 8.35 -6.34 0.58
N PRO A 238 7.71 -5.26 1.05
CA PRO A 238 6.31 -5.00 0.77
C PRO A 238 6.06 -5.01 -0.74
N LEU A 239 4.93 -5.59 -1.19
CA LEU A 239 4.61 -5.64 -2.62
C LEU A 239 3.87 -4.37 -3.05
N VAL A 240 4.57 -3.26 -2.98
CA VAL A 240 4.19 -1.94 -3.48
C VAL A 240 5.10 -1.54 -4.64
N THR A 241 4.76 -0.53 -5.44
CA THR A 241 5.67 -0.01 -6.47
C THR A 241 6.90 0.65 -5.82
N PRO A 242 8.14 0.36 -6.24
CA PRO A 242 8.53 -0.47 -7.40
C PRO A 242 8.79 -1.95 -7.08
N THR A 243 8.85 -2.35 -5.82
CA THR A 243 9.25 -3.71 -5.38
C THR A 243 8.33 -4.81 -5.91
N SER A 244 7.01 -4.55 -6.00
CA SER A 244 6.07 -5.49 -6.61
C SER A 244 6.41 -5.80 -8.08
N GLN A 245 6.84 -4.80 -8.83
CA GLN A 245 7.26 -5.00 -10.23
C GLN A 245 8.55 -5.80 -10.31
N MET A 246 9.53 -5.52 -9.44
CA MET A 246 10.80 -6.26 -9.40
C MET A 246 10.58 -7.74 -9.11
N VAL A 247 9.82 -8.03 -8.04
CA VAL A 247 9.47 -9.41 -7.66
C VAL A 247 8.73 -10.12 -8.77
N GLY A 248 7.73 -9.47 -9.38
CA GLY A 248 6.93 -10.06 -10.45
C GLY A 248 7.71 -10.37 -11.71
N VAL A 249 8.49 -9.41 -12.20
CA VAL A 249 9.33 -9.60 -13.39
C VAL A 249 10.34 -10.71 -13.16
N GLN A 250 10.94 -10.80 -11.97
CA GLN A 250 11.88 -11.88 -11.67
C GLN A 250 11.20 -13.24 -11.58
N ALA A 251 10.01 -13.33 -10.99
CA ALA A 251 9.25 -14.57 -10.95
C ALA A 251 8.90 -15.07 -12.36
N VAL A 252 8.45 -14.18 -13.25
CA VAL A 252 8.20 -14.53 -14.66
C VAL A 252 9.46 -15.04 -15.33
N ARG A 253 10.61 -14.37 -15.16
CA ARG A 253 11.89 -14.80 -15.73
C ARG A 253 12.32 -16.17 -15.22
N ASN A 254 12.28 -16.41 -13.91
CA ASN A 254 12.64 -17.69 -13.33
C ASN A 254 11.83 -18.84 -13.94
N VAL A 255 10.53 -18.62 -14.14
CA VAL A 255 9.64 -19.60 -14.76
C VAL A 255 9.98 -19.80 -16.24
N LEU A 256 10.10 -18.73 -17.02
CA LEU A 256 10.36 -18.81 -18.46
C LEU A 256 11.74 -19.39 -18.78
N ASP A 257 12.77 -19.02 -18.00
CA ASP A 257 14.13 -19.52 -18.17
C ASP A 257 14.30 -20.98 -17.73
N GLY A 258 13.32 -21.54 -16.99
CA GLY A 258 13.38 -22.88 -16.40
C GLY A 258 14.45 -23.06 -15.32
N GLN A 259 15.09 -21.97 -14.91
CA GLN A 259 16.12 -21.92 -13.88
C GLN A 259 16.03 -20.58 -13.14
N ARG A 260 16.01 -20.65 -11.80
CA ARG A 260 15.95 -19.45 -10.95
C ARG A 260 17.22 -18.62 -11.12
N TYR A 261 17.02 -17.31 -11.25
CA TYR A 261 18.09 -16.29 -11.35
C TYR A 261 19.10 -16.49 -12.49
N LYS A 262 18.76 -17.28 -13.52
CA LYS A 262 19.55 -17.38 -14.74
C LYS A 262 19.72 -16.02 -15.43
N SER A 263 18.64 -15.24 -15.44
CA SER A 263 18.65 -13.85 -15.89
C SER A 263 18.11 -12.93 -14.78
N VAL A 264 18.84 -11.86 -14.48
CA VAL A 264 18.52 -10.91 -13.40
C VAL A 264 18.46 -9.50 -13.99
N SER A 265 17.41 -8.74 -13.65
CA SER A 265 17.23 -7.38 -14.16
C SER A 265 18.21 -6.38 -13.52
N LYS A 266 18.35 -5.19 -14.16
CA LYS A 266 19.17 -4.10 -13.61
C LYS A 266 18.64 -3.64 -12.25
N GLU A 267 17.34 -3.59 -12.10
CA GLU A 267 16.63 -3.16 -10.89
C GLU A 267 16.92 -4.12 -9.73
N ILE A 268 16.87 -5.43 -9.96
CA ILE A 268 17.23 -6.43 -8.93
C ILE A 268 18.71 -6.30 -8.55
N LYS A 269 19.60 -6.09 -9.51
CA LYS A 269 21.03 -5.88 -9.22
C LYS A 269 21.26 -4.63 -8.38
N ALA A 270 20.57 -3.53 -8.69
CA ALA A 270 20.61 -2.29 -7.91
C ALA A 270 20.02 -2.49 -6.51
N TYR A 271 18.92 -3.24 -6.41
CA TYR A 271 18.31 -3.61 -5.14
C TYR A 271 19.26 -4.39 -4.24
N CYS A 272 19.93 -5.43 -4.78
CA CYS A 272 20.92 -6.22 -4.03
C CYS A 272 22.14 -5.41 -3.58
N ARG A 273 22.50 -4.33 -4.29
CA ARG A 273 23.56 -3.40 -3.88
C ARG A 273 23.11 -2.37 -2.84
N GLY A 274 21.84 -2.42 -2.40
CA GLY A 274 21.29 -1.49 -1.42
C GLY A 274 20.93 -0.10 -1.96
N GLU A 275 20.85 0.06 -3.30
CA GLU A 275 20.52 1.36 -3.92
C GLU A 275 19.09 1.83 -3.65
N TYR A 276 18.23 0.95 -3.12
CA TYR A 276 16.85 1.24 -2.73
C TYR A 276 16.65 1.44 -1.22
N GLY A 277 17.70 1.23 -0.41
CA GLY A 277 17.63 1.31 1.06
C GLY A 277 17.85 -0.05 1.73
N HIS A 278 17.55 -0.12 3.03
CA HIS A 278 17.70 -1.34 3.82
C HIS A 278 16.52 -2.27 3.62
N THR A 279 16.81 -3.52 3.29
CA THR A 279 15.78 -4.54 3.14
C THR A 279 15.22 -4.98 4.49
N PRO A 280 13.91 -5.35 4.58
CA PRO A 280 13.28 -5.76 5.84
C PRO A 280 13.94 -6.97 6.51
N ALA A 281 14.54 -7.87 5.70
CA ALA A 281 15.33 -9.02 6.13
C ALA A 281 16.54 -9.19 5.20
N PRO A 282 17.56 -9.98 5.57
CA PRO A 282 18.69 -10.27 4.69
C PRO A 282 18.25 -10.86 3.34
N ILE A 283 18.93 -10.42 2.28
CA ILE A 283 18.75 -10.95 0.94
C ILE A 283 19.42 -12.33 0.86
N ASP A 284 18.79 -13.27 0.15
CA ASP A 284 19.33 -14.61 -0.02
C ASP A 284 20.68 -14.55 -0.79
N PRO A 285 21.72 -15.27 -0.33
CA PRO A 285 23.02 -15.29 -1.01
C PRO A 285 22.97 -15.77 -2.46
N GLU A 286 21.95 -16.55 -2.87
CA GLU A 286 21.81 -17.01 -4.26
C GLU A 286 21.57 -15.87 -5.27
N ILE A 287 21.08 -14.71 -4.79
CA ILE A 287 20.80 -13.57 -5.69
C ILE A 287 21.76 -12.39 -5.49
N GLN A 288 22.62 -12.44 -4.48
CA GLN A 288 23.70 -11.48 -4.26
C GLN A 288 24.89 -11.75 -5.17
#